data_69fc8d1368449474bf0ef7c7050b95ef
#
_entry.id   69fc8d1368449474bf0ef7c7050b95ef
#
_cell.length_a   1.000
_cell.length_b   1.000
_cell.length_c   1.000
_cell.angle_alpha   90.00
_cell.angle_beta   90.00
_cell.angle_gamma   90.00
#
_symmetry.space_group_name_H-M   'P 1'
#
loop_
_entity.id
_entity.type
_entity.pdbx_description
1 polymer ?
#
loop_
_entity_poly.entity_id
_entity_poly.type
_entity_poly.pdbx_seq_one_letter_code
_entity_poly.pdbx_strand_id
1 'polypeptide(L)'
;MSDRLLALRLFTRIARTGSFSRAGRELGLSQPSASRIAAELERQVGAGLMTRTTRGLTLTEAGADYLARIEPILVALEEADHAARGTGELRGTLRVSLPLGFGVREVIPRLPPFMELHPALHIDLSLNDRYQDLVTEGIDIALRFGALADSSTVARRLDSWPRLLVASPAYVARAGMPDTPEGLVNHQVIVGPLGIGLDSCTFQRNGRTTTVRVQGRLTTSANQGATAAAVASLGIALVCLGECRLELASGTLVQVLGDWQMEPFELHAVFAAGRAAKPSARAFADYLATALRE
;
A
#
# COMPACT_ATOMS: atom_id res chain seq x y z
N MET A 1 -40.71 3.45 8.46
CA MET A 1 -39.40 3.84 7.91
C MET A 1 -38.60 2.55 7.67
N SER A 2 -38.25 2.28 6.42
CA SER A 2 -37.36 1.15 6.13
C SER A 2 -35.99 1.44 6.75
N ASP A 3 -35.43 0.45 7.46
CA ASP A 3 -34.07 0.58 8.00
C ASP A 3 -33.10 0.77 6.83
N ARG A 4 -32.45 1.94 6.77
CA ARG A 4 -31.52 2.29 5.68
C ARG A 4 -30.36 1.30 5.60
N LEU A 5 -29.89 0.79 6.73
CA LEU A 5 -28.82 -0.20 6.77
C LEU A 5 -29.26 -1.52 6.11
N LEU A 6 -30.47 -1.97 6.40
CA LEU A 6 -31.06 -3.14 5.75
C LEU A 6 -31.16 -2.94 4.23
N ALA A 7 -31.58 -1.73 3.80
CA ALA A 7 -31.67 -1.41 2.37
C ALA A 7 -30.30 -1.44 1.67
N LEU A 8 -29.24 -0.91 2.31
CA LEU A 8 -27.87 -0.95 1.79
C LEU A 8 -27.35 -2.40 1.72
N ARG A 9 -27.54 -3.20 2.77
CA ARG A 9 -27.17 -4.63 2.78
C ARG A 9 -27.93 -5.40 1.69
N LEU A 10 -29.20 -5.14 1.52
CA LEU A 10 -30.00 -5.77 0.47
C LEU A 10 -29.50 -5.40 -0.92
N PHE A 11 -29.20 -4.12 -1.18
CA PHE A 11 -28.66 -3.66 -2.46
C PHE A 11 -27.35 -4.36 -2.80
N THR A 12 -26.42 -4.47 -1.86
CA THR A 12 -25.15 -5.18 -2.03
C THR A 12 -25.38 -6.66 -2.39
N ARG A 13 -26.33 -7.33 -1.73
CA ARG A 13 -26.69 -8.73 -2.03
C ARG A 13 -27.34 -8.88 -3.41
N ILE A 14 -28.18 -7.93 -3.80
CA ILE A 14 -28.80 -7.91 -5.14
C ILE A 14 -27.72 -7.74 -6.21
N ALA A 15 -26.76 -6.83 -6.02
CA ALA A 15 -25.65 -6.63 -6.94
C ALA A 15 -24.82 -7.90 -7.15
N ARG A 16 -24.56 -8.67 -6.08
CA ARG A 16 -23.80 -9.94 -6.15
C ARG A 16 -24.59 -11.10 -6.77
N THR A 17 -25.89 -11.18 -6.47
CA THR A 17 -26.70 -12.34 -6.85
C THR A 17 -27.46 -12.15 -8.17
N GLY A 18 -27.60 -10.92 -8.65
CA GLY A 18 -28.43 -10.56 -9.80
C GLY A 18 -29.92 -10.85 -9.60
N SER A 19 -30.40 -11.04 -8.34
CA SER A 19 -31.75 -11.54 -8.07
C SER A 19 -32.33 -11.01 -6.75
N PHE A 20 -33.47 -10.32 -6.83
CA PHE A 20 -34.22 -9.90 -5.64
C PHE A 20 -34.65 -11.07 -4.76
N SER A 21 -35.06 -12.19 -5.36
CA SER A 21 -35.53 -13.37 -4.61
C SER A 21 -34.40 -14.05 -3.85
N ARG A 22 -33.21 -14.15 -4.45
CA ARG A 22 -32.05 -14.75 -3.80
C ARG A 22 -31.52 -13.84 -2.69
N ALA A 23 -31.31 -12.57 -2.99
CA ALA A 23 -30.84 -11.58 -2.01
C ALA A 23 -31.82 -11.43 -0.85
N GLY A 24 -33.14 -11.41 -1.11
CA GLY A 24 -34.18 -11.36 -0.08
C GLY A 24 -34.10 -12.56 0.85
N ARG A 25 -34.03 -13.78 0.33
CA ARG A 25 -33.93 -14.99 1.14
C ARG A 25 -32.72 -15.00 2.08
N GLU A 26 -31.56 -14.50 1.60
CA GLU A 26 -30.35 -14.41 2.44
C GLU A 26 -30.50 -13.44 3.62
N LEU A 27 -31.43 -12.50 3.54
CA LEU A 27 -31.75 -11.50 4.58
C LEU A 27 -33.07 -11.76 5.30
N GLY A 28 -33.70 -12.94 5.11
CA GLY A 28 -34.98 -13.27 5.72
C GLY A 28 -36.15 -12.47 5.18
N LEU A 29 -36.06 -11.92 3.95
CA LEU A 29 -37.08 -11.11 3.31
C LEU A 29 -37.82 -11.84 2.20
N SER A 30 -39.13 -11.57 2.06
CA SER A 30 -39.86 -11.98 0.88
C SER A 30 -39.41 -11.18 -0.36
N GLN A 31 -39.57 -11.76 -1.56
CA GLN A 31 -39.24 -11.06 -2.82
C GLN A 31 -40.00 -9.72 -2.99
N PRO A 32 -41.32 -9.60 -2.68
CA PRO A 32 -42.00 -8.31 -2.72
C PRO A 32 -41.40 -7.28 -1.75
N SER A 33 -41.02 -7.72 -0.53
CA SER A 33 -40.37 -6.83 0.44
C SER A 33 -39.01 -6.37 -0.05
N ALA A 34 -38.18 -7.27 -0.59
CA ALA A 34 -36.89 -6.93 -1.16
C ALA A 34 -37.03 -5.92 -2.30
N SER A 35 -37.98 -6.13 -3.22
CA SER A 35 -38.24 -5.19 -4.34
C SER A 35 -38.66 -3.80 -3.85
N ARG A 36 -39.54 -3.75 -2.83
CA ARG A 36 -40.01 -2.48 -2.23
C ARG A 36 -38.89 -1.73 -1.52
N ILE A 37 -38.06 -2.43 -0.74
CA ILE A 37 -36.91 -1.83 -0.01
C ILE A 37 -35.88 -1.27 -0.99
N ALA A 38 -35.60 -1.99 -2.08
CA ALA A 38 -34.67 -1.55 -3.10
C ALA A 38 -35.19 -0.31 -3.85
N ALA A 39 -36.45 -0.29 -4.25
CA ALA A 39 -37.09 0.88 -4.88
C ALA A 39 -37.11 2.10 -3.95
N GLU A 40 -37.32 1.90 -2.66
CA GLU A 40 -37.25 2.95 -1.65
C GLU A 40 -35.84 3.51 -1.51
N LEU A 41 -34.79 2.66 -1.59
CA LEU A 41 -33.40 3.11 -1.59
C LEU A 41 -33.10 3.98 -2.82
N GLU A 42 -33.51 3.55 -4.03
CA GLU A 42 -33.33 4.35 -5.25
C GLU A 42 -34.02 5.71 -5.15
N ARG A 43 -35.23 5.75 -4.57
CA ARG A 43 -35.96 7.01 -4.34
C ARG A 43 -35.22 7.92 -3.36
N GLN A 44 -34.62 7.37 -2.28
CA GLN A 44 -33.86 8.15 -1.28
C GLN A 44 -32.55 8.68 -1.84
N VAL A 45 -31.90 7.89 -2.71
CA VAL A 45 -30.66 8.28 -3.39
C VAL A 45 -30.93 9.29 -4.51
N GLY A 46 -32.15 9.27 -5.07
CA GLY A 46 -32.54 10.12 -6.19
C GLY A 46 -32.02 9.62 -7.56
N ALA A 47 -31.57 8.36 -7.64
CA ALA A 47 -31.05 7.76 -8.87
C ALA A 47 -31.49 6.30 -8.98
N GLY A 48 -31.71 5.82 -10.21
CA GLY A 48 -31.88 4.41 -10.49
C GLY A 48 -30.55 3.69 -10.36
N LEU A 49 -30.44 2.76 -9.42
CA LEU A 49 -29.20 2.01 -9.16
C LEU A 49 -29.16 0.67 -9.90
N MET A 50 -30.33 0.19 -10.31
CA MET A 50 -30.50 -1.13 -10.93
C MET A 50 -31.42 -1.05 -12.15
N THR A 51 -31.15 -1.89 -13.14
CA THR A 51 -32.02 -2.04 -14.32
C THR A 51 -32.33 -3.52 -14.58
N ARG A 52 -33.55 -3.78 -15.03
CA ARG A 52 -33.96 -5.12 -15.45
C ARG A 52 -33.70 -5.28 -16.95
N THR A 53 -32.98 -6.34 -17.27
CA THR A 53 -32.76 -6.73 -18.68
C THR A 53 -33.44 -8.07 -18.94
N THR A 54 -33.53 -8.48 -20.20
CA THR A 54 -34.02 -9.82 -20.59
C THR A 54 -33.17 -10.96 -20.06
N ARG A 55 -31.92 -10.65 -19.62
CA ARG A 55 -30.95 -11.62 -19.05
C ARG A 55 -30.87 -11.60 -17.53
N GLY A 56 -31.61 -10.70 -16.85
CA GLY A 56 -31.59 -10.57 -15.40
C GLY A 56 -31.54 -9.13 -14.92
N LEU A 57 -31.09 -8.96 -13.69
CA LEU A 57 -30.91 -7.68 -13.04
C LEU A 57 -29.43 -7.28 -13.10
N THR A 58 -29.15 -6.05 -13.53
CA THR A 58 -27.81 -5.47 -13.60
C THR A 58 -27.75 -4.12 -12.91
N LEU A 59 -26.58 -3.68 -12.48
CA LEU A 59 -26.36 -2.34 -11.98
C LEU A 59 -26.36 -1.32 -13.13
N THR A 60 -26.83 -0.12 -12.86
CA THR A 60 -26.54 1.08 -13.67
C THR A 60 -25.12 1.56 -13.37
N GLU A 61 -24.60 2.52 -14.14
CA GLU A 61 -23.33 3.21 -13.82
C GLU A 61 -23.40 3.85 -12.43
N ALA A 62 -24.46 4.61 -12.12
CA ALA A 62 -24.70 5.16 -10.80
C ALA A 62 -24.77 4.08 -9.71
N GLY A 63 -25.36 2.92 -10.02
CA GLY A 63 -25.42 1.78 -9.11
C GLY A 63 -24.07 1.17 -8.82
N ALA A 64 -23.20 1.05 -9.83
CA ALA A 64 -21.83 0.55 -9.65
C ALA A 64 -20.99 1.52 -8.80
N ASP A 65 -21.05 2.82 -9.08
CA ASP A 65 -20.38 3.84 -8.28
C ASP A 65 -20.89 3.89 -6.84
N TYR A 66 -22.20 3.79 -6.66
CA TYR A 66 -22.81 3.76 -5.33
C TYR A 66 -22.39 2.51 -4.56
N LEU A 67 -22.36 1.33 -5.20
CA LEU A 67 -21.90 0.08 -4.59
C LEU A 67 -20.46 0.19 -4.11
N ALA A 68 -19.56 0.68 -4.94
CA ALA A 68 -18.14 0.85 -4.60
C ALA A 68 -17.93 1.73 -3.36
N ARG A 69 -18.82 2.73 -3.15
CA ARG A 69 -18.74 3.63 -2.00
C ARG A 69 -19.38 3.07 -0.74
N ILE A 70 -20.47 2.29 -0.85
CA ILE A 70 -21.16 1.77 0.34
C ILE A 70 -20.59 0.46 0.86
N GLU A 71 -20.00 -0.40 0.02
CA GLU A 71 -19.38 -1.65 0.49
C GLU A 71 -18.34 -1.43 1.60
N PRO A 72 -17.39 -0.49 1.48
CA PRO A 72 -16.45 -0.19 2.55
C PRO A 72 -17.11 0.28 3.85
N ILE A 73 -18.21 1.04 3.74
CA ILE A 73 -18.96 1.56 4.92
C ILE A 73 -19.64 0.40 5.66
N LEU A 74 -20.26 -0.53 4.92
CA LEU A 74 -20.90 -1.71 5.53
C LEU A 74 -19.89 -2.63 6.21
N VAL A 75 -18.74 -2.82 5.60
CA VAL A 75 -17.64 -3.59 6.18
C VAL A 75 -17.13 -2.92 7.46
N ALA A 76 -16.89 -1.60 7.43
CA ALA A 76 -16.44 -0.85 8.60
C ALA A 76 -17.45 -0.91 9.77
N LEU A 77 -18.74 -0.90 9.47
CA LEU A 77 -19.79 -1.04 10.48
C LEU A 77 -19.78 -2.45 11.10
N GLU A 78 -19.66 -3.50 10.29
CA GLU A 78 -19.57 -4.88 10.78
C GLU A 78 -18.31 -5.09 11.64
N GLU A 79 -17.18 -4.52 11.24
CA GLU A 79 -15.94 -4.51 12.03
C GLU A 79 -16.10 -3.79 13.37
N ALA A 80 -16.80 -2.63 13.38
CA ALA A 80 -17.08 -1.90 14.62
C ALA A 80 -17.98 -2.70 15.58
N ASP A 81 -19.03 -3.36 15.04
CA ASP A 81 -19.91 -4.25 15.82
C ASP A 81 -19.14 -5.43 16.42
N HIS A 82 -18.17 -6.00 15.68
CA HIS A 82 -17.32 -7.09 16.16
C HIS A 82 -16.33 -6.61 17.22
N ALA A 83 -15.70 -5.45 17.02
CA ALA A 83 -14.81 -4.85 18.01
C ALA A 83 -15.52 -4.58 19.34
N ALA A 84 -16.76 -4.09 19.28
CA ALA A 84 -17.59 -3.82 20.46
C ALA A 84 -17.96 -5.10 21.23
N ARG A 85 -18.07 -6.25 20.54
CA ARG A 85 -18.37 -7.55 21.17
C ARG A 85 -17.16 -8.21 21.85
N GLY A 86 -15.97 -7.62 21.73
CA GLY A 86 -14.76 -8.09 22.42
C GLY A 86 -14.20 -9.43 21.90
N THR A 87 -14.64 -9.91 20.74
CA THR A 87 -14.16 -11.19 20.19
C THR A 87 -12.72 -11.15 19.69
N GLY A 88 -12.14 -9.96 19.55
CA GLY A 88 -10.75 -9.77 19.10
C GLY A 88 -10.43 -10.26 17.68
N GLU A 89 -11.37 -10.97 17.06
CA GLU A 89 -11.16 -11.59 15.75
C GLU A 89 -11.36 -10.58 14.62
N LEU A 90 -10.30 -10.34 13.86
CA LEU A 90 -10.35 -9.52 12.66
C LEU A 90 -10.93 -10.33 11.50
N ARG A 91 -11.84 -9.72 10.74
CA ARG A 91 -12.55 -10.35 9.62
C ARG A 91 -12.67 -9.40 8.44
N GLY A 92 -13.14 -9.91 7.30
CA GLY A 92 -13.36 -9.14 6.08
C GLY A 92 -12.10 -9.00 5.24
N THR A 93 -11.97 -7.91 4.48
CA THR A 93 -10.81 -7.67 3.59
C THR A 93 -10.04 -6.45 4.05
N LEU A 94 -8.74 -6.63 4.27
CA LEU A 94 -7.76 -5.57 4.49
C LEU A 94 -7.01 -5.31 3.18
N ARG A 95 -7.21 -4.13 2.60
CA ARG A 95 -6.51 -3.70 1.38
C ARG A 95 -5.30 -2.86 1.75
N VAL A 96 -4.13 -3.36 1.39
CA VAL A 96 -2.83 -2.79 1.74
C VAL A 96 -2.09 -2.39 0.48
N SER A 97 -1.67 -1.14 0.38
CA SER A 97 -0.75 -0.67 -0.67
C SER A 97 0.66 -0.54 -0.11
N LEU A 98 1.66 -1.10 -0.79
CA LEU A 98 3.05 -1.04 -0.37
C LEU A 98 4.01 -0.96 -1.56
N PRO A 99 5.24 -0.41 -1.36
CA PRO A 99 6.28 -0.41 -2.38
C PRO A 99 6.59 -1.84 -2.82
N LEU A 100 6.72 -2.07 -4.13
CA LEU A 100 6.85 -3.41 -4.71
C LEU A 100 8.00 -4.19 -4.10
N GLY A 101 9.22 -3.67 -4.16
CA GLY A 101 10.42 -4.38 -3.69
C GLY A 101 10.38 -4.64 -2.19
N PHE A 102 9.98 -3.64 -1.40
CA PHE A 102 9.85 -3.75 0.04
C PHE A 102 8.73 -4.74 0.44
N GLY A 103 7.61 -4.69 -0.25
CA GLY A 103 6.50 -5.59 -0.02
C GLY A 103 6.89 -7.06 -0.20
N VAL A 104 7.56 -7.36 -1.32
CA VAL A 104 8.01 -8.73 -1.65
C VAL A 104 9.07 -9.24 -0.68
N ARG A 105 10.03 -8.40 -0.29
CA ARG A 105 11.21 -8.83 0.44
C ARG A 105 11.08 -8.74 1.97
N GLU A 106 10.34 -7.78 2.47
CA GLU A 106 10.27 -7.51 3.90
C GLU A 106 8.88 -7.76 4.50
N VAL A 107 7.79 -7.45 3.79
CA VAL A 107 6.45 -7.59 4.34
C VAL A 107 5.88 -8.99 4.14
N ILE A 108 5.85 -9.50 2.90
CA ILE A 108 5.25 -10.82 2.60
C ILE A 108 5.86 -11.95 3.42
N PRO A 109 7.20 -12.06 3.60
CA PRO A 109 7.78 -13.13 4.43
C PRO A 109 7.37 -13.07 5.91
N ARG A 110 6.90 -11.92 6.37
CA ARG A 110 6.45 -11.69 7.75
C ARG A 110 4.93 -11.81 7.93
N LEU A 111 4.15 -12.06 6.86
CA LEU A 111 2.69 -12.21 6.97
C LEU A 111 2.21 -13.50 7.64
N PRO A 112 2.88 -14.68 7.52
CA PRO A 112 2.32 -15.91 8.01
C PRO A 112 1.82 -15.86 9.47
N PRO A 113 2.57 -15.36 10.48
CA PRO A 113 2.08 -15.32 11.85
C PRO A 113 0.84 -14.41 12.02
N PHE A 114 0.77 -13.31 11.28
CA PHE A 114 -0.40 -12.41 11.32
C PHE A 114 -1.64 -13.07 10.72
N MET A 115 -1.48 -13.79 9.61
CA MET A 115 -2.57 -14.51 8.95
C MET A 115 -3.06 -15.71 9.79
N GLU A 116 -2.15 -16.41 10.47
CA GLU A 116 -2.49 -17.49 11.41
C GLU A 116 -3.30 -16.98 12.61
N LEU A 117 -2.93 -15.81 13.13
CA LEU A 117 -3.66 -15.16 14.23
C LEU A 117 -5.06 -14.67 13.80
N HIS A 118 -5.25 -14.38 12.52
CA HIS A 118 -6.49 -13.80 11.98
C HIS A 118 -7.04 -14.60 10.79
N PRO A 119 -7.46 -15.86 10.97
CA PRO A 119 -7.82 -16.76 9.87
C PRO A 119 -9.07 -16.33 9.08
N ALA A 120 -9.90 -15.45 9.65
CA ALA A 120 -11.08 -14.89 8.98
C ALA A 120 -10.81 -13.58 8.22
N LEU A 121 -9.56 -13.07 8.27
CA LEU A 121 -9.15 -11.85 7.56
C LEU A 121 -8.57 -12.21 6.19
N HIS A 122 -9.10 -11.62 5.13
CA HIS A 122 -8.51 -11.64 3.80
C HIS A 122 -7.59 -10.43 3.64
N ILE A 123 -6.35 -10.63 3.18
CA ILE A 123 -5.40 -9.56 2.90
C ILE A 123 -5.27 -9.42 1.38
N ASP A 124 -5.54 -8.23 0.88
CA ASP A 124 -5.40 -7.85 -0.53
C ASP A 124 -4.23 -6.86 -0.66
N LEU A 125 -3.13 -7.30 -1.29
CA LEU A 125 -1.90 -6.52 -1.43
C LEU A 125 -1.81 -5.86 -2.81
N SER A 126 -1.76 -4.55 -2.83
CA SER A 126 -1.42 -3.74 -4.01
C SER A 126 0.06 -3.34 -3.95
N LEU A 127 0.90 -4.02 -4.75
CA LEU A 127 2.35 -3.80 -4.79
C LEU A 127 2.70 -2.82 -5.91
N ASN A 128 3.04 -1.59 -5.56
CA ASN A 128 3.49 -0.60 -6.54
C ASN A 128 4.23 0.57 -5.88
N ASP A 129 5.08 1.26 -6.66
CA ASP A 129 5.88 2.40 -6.20
C ASP A 129 5.27 3.76 -6.56
N ARG A 130 4.07 3.78 -7.16
CA ARG A 130 3.37 5.03 -7.51
C ARG A 130 2.59 5.56 -6.31
N TYR A 131 2.51 6.87 -6.23
CA TYR A 131 1.60 7.53 -5.31
C TYR A 131 0.15 7.27 -5.77
N GLN A 132 -0.64 6.62 -4.91
CA GLN A 132 -2.04 6.30 -5.16
C GLN A 132 -2.93 7.15 -4.27
N ASP A 133 -4.07 7.57 -4.78
CA ASP A 133 -5.17 8.08 -3.95
C ASP A 133 -5.84 6.90 -3.24
N LEU A 134 -5.59 6.80 -1.94
CA LEU A 134 -6.03 5.66 -1.13
C LEU A 134 -7.55 5.54 -1.08
N VAL A 135 -8.26 6.66 -1.10
CA VAL A 135 -9.73 6.69 -1.02
C VAL A 135 -10.33 6.21 -2.34
N THR A 136 -9.85 6.74 -3.46
CA THR A 136 -10.36 6.39 -4.80
C THR A 136 -10.07 4.93 -5.14
N GLU A 137 -8.92 4.40 -4.71
CA GLU A 137 -8.54 3.01 -4.98
C GLU A 137 -9.03 2.02 -3.90
N GLY A 138 -9.76 2.51 -2.90
CA GLY A 138 -10.34 1.68 -1.84
C GLY A 138 -9.29 1.00 -0.94
N ILE A 139 -8.11 1.59 -0.81
CA ILE A 139 -7.03 1.12 0.05
C ILE A 139 -7.33 1.49 1.51
N ASP A 140 -7.15 0.57 2.44
CA ASP A 140 -7.39 0.82 3.86
C ASP A 140 -6.14 1.39 4.55
N ILE A 141 -4.98 0.86 4.19
CA ILE A 141 -3.67 1.25 4.71
C ILE A 141 -2.61 1.21 3.61
N ALA A 142 -1.74 2.21 3.58
CA ALA A 142 -0.57 2.19 2.70
C ALA A 142 0.72 2.31 3.51
N LEU A 143 1.75 1.55 3.11
CA LEU A 143 3.12 1.76 3.56
C LEU A 143 3.82 2.72 2.60
N ARG A 144 4.46 3.75 3.14
CA ARG A 144 5.14 4.76 2.33
C ARG A 144 6.48 5.14 2.94
N PHE A 145 7.49 5.28 2.09
CA PHE A 145 8.79 5.82 2.47
C PHE A 145 8.86 7.33 2.24
N GLY A 146 9.59 8.01 3.13
CA GLY A 146 9.90 9.44 3.01
C GLY A 146 8.85 10.37 3.60
N ALA A 147 9.00 11.66 3.30
CA ALA A 147 8.10 12.69 3.80
C ALA A 147 6.70 12.56 3.17
N LEU A 148 5.68 12.71 4.00
CA LEU A 148 4.29 12.69 3.54
C LEU A 148 3.93 14.08 3.03
N ALA A 149 3.53 14.17 1.77
CA ALA A 149 3.22 15.44 1.11
C ALA A 149 1.95 16.11 1.64
N ASP A 150 1.08 15.37 2.36
CA ASP A 150 -0.22 15.85 2.80
C ASP A 150 -0.34 15.82 4.33
N SER A 151 -0.46 17.01 4.94
CA SER A 151 -0.60 17.18 6.39
C SER A 151 -1.99 16.78 6.93
N SER A 152 -2.97 16.53 6.05
CA SER A 152 -4.33 16.11 6.41
C SER A 152 -4.44 14.61 6.66
N THR A 153 -3.45 13.83 6.23
CA THR A 153 -3.47 12.37 6.30
C THR A 153 -2.96 11.88 7.65
N VAL A 154 -3.72 11.02 8.32
CA VAL A 154 -3.26 10.38 9.55
C VAL A 154 -2.23 9.31 9.20
N ALA A 155 -1.00 9.56 9.59
CA ALA A 155 0.10 8.66 9.38
C ALA A 155 0.77 8.30 10.71
N ARG A 156 1.33 7.09 10.76
CA ARG A 156 2.12 6.60 11.88
C ARG A 156 3.46 6.12 11.36
N ARG A 157 4.55 6.62 11.94
CA ARG A 157 5.88 6.09 11.69
C ARG A 157 5.96 4.66 12.24
N LEU A 158 6.37 3.73 11.40
CA LEU A 158 6.58 2.33 11.77
C LEU A 158 8.04 2.07 12.11
N ASP A 159 8.95 2.51 11.21
CA ASP A 159 10.36 2.22 11.32
C ASP A 159 11.21 3.23 10.51
N SER A 160 12.52 3.02 10.53
CA SER A 160 13.52 3.82 9.82
C SER A 160 14.53 2.88 9.14
N TRP A 161 14.70 3.03 7.85
CA TRP A 161 15.49 2.12 7.03
C TRP A 161 16.73 2.81 6.45
N PRO A 162 17.91 2.22 6.58
CA PRO A 162 19.16 2.78 6.03
C PRO A 162 19.04 3.02 4.53
N ARG A 163 19.53 4.19 4.12
CA ARG A 163 19.69 4.60 2.73
C ARG A 163 21.10 4.28 2.28
N LEU A 164 21.26 3.51 1.23
CA LEU A 164 22.55 3.02 0.76
C LEU A 164 22.76 3.36 -0.70
N LEU A 165 24.03 3.62 -1.05
CA LEU A 165 24.50 3.54 -2.41
C LEU A 165 25.10 2.14 -2.66
N VAL A 166 24.68 1.49 -3.74
CA VAL A 166 25.13 0.15 -4.08
C VAL A 166 25.51 0.05 -5.55
N ALA A 167 26.48 -0.81 -5.87
CA ALA A 167 26.89 -1.13 -7.23
C ALA A 167 27.32 -2.59 -7.30
N SER A 168 27.35 -3.17 -8.49
CA SER A 168 27.96 -4.50 -8.67
C SER A 168 29.47 -4.44 -8.59
N PRO A 169 30.15 -5.52 -8.13
CA PRO A 169 31.62 -5.61 -8.16
C PRO A 169 32.20 -5.38 -9.57
N ALA A 170 31.51 -5.85 -10.62
CA ALA A 170 31.92 -5.66 -12.00
C ALA A 170 31.88 -4.18 -12.44
N TYR A 171 30.89 -3.44 -11.97
CA TYR A 171 30.84 -1.99 -12.21
C TYR A 171 32.02 -1.28 -11.51
N VAL A 172 32.24 -1.58 -10.23
CA VAL A 172 33.32 -1.01 -9.43
C VAL A 172 34.67 -1.33 -10.02
N ALA A 173 34.92 -2.57 -10.48
CA ALA A 173 36.15 -2.95 -11.13
C ALA A 173 36.44 -2.16 -12.41
N ARG A 174 35.41 -1.78 -13.17
CA ARG A 174 35.51 -1.04 -14.41
C ARG A 174 35.60 0.48 -14.20
N ALA A 175 34.81 1.02 -13.29
CA ALA A 175 34.62 2.47 -13.13
C ALA A 175 35.36 3.07 -11.92
N GLY A 176 35.93 2.21 -11.08
CA GLY A 176 36.49 2.59 -9.78
C GLY A 176 35.45 2.68 -8.67
N MET A 177 35.92 2.80 -7.44
CA MET A 177 35.13 3.10 -6.25
C MET A 177 35.28 4.57 -5.93
N PRO A 178 34.23 5.39 -5.80
CA PRO A 178 34.36 6.77 -5.37
C PRO A 178 34.78 6.81 -3.88
N ASP A 179 35.81 7.58 -3.57
CA ASP A 179 36.31 7.74 -2.19
C ASP A 179 35.51 8.80 -1.43
N THR A 180 34.89 9.73 -2.13
CA THR A 180 34.10 10.83 -1.54
C THR A 180 32.80 11.01 -2.31
N PRO A 181 31.77 11.63 -1.68
CA PRO A 181 30.49 11.93 -2.36
C PRO A 181 30.67 12.76 -3.63
N GLU A 182 31.62 13.67 -3.67
CA GLU A 182 31.91 14.51 -4.85
C GLU A 182 32.36 13.66 -6.05
N GLY A 183 33.01 12.51 -5.77
CA GLY A 183 33.42 11.56 -6.81
C GLY A 183 32.26 10.96 -7.61
N LEU A 184 31.04 10.97 -7.06
CA LEU A 184 29.85 10.44 -7.75
C LEU A 184 29.55 11.16 -9.09
N VAL A 185 30.03 12.37 -9.29
CA VAL A 185 29.87 13.09 -10.56
C VAL A 185 30.53 12.36 -11.75
N ASN A 186 31.53 11.54 -11.49
CA ASN A 186 32.23 10.74 -12.50
C ASN A 186 31.60 9.36 -12.73
N HIS A 187 30.53 9.03 -12.02
CA HIS A 187 29.88 7.73 -12.10
C HIS A 187 28.49 7.81 -12.77
N GLN A 188 28.06 6.68 -13.32
CA GLN A 188 26.69 6.54 -13.76
C GLN A 188 25.81 6.28 -12.52
N VAL A 189 24.85 7.15 -12.27
CA VAL A 189 23.89 6.99 -11.18
C VAL A 189 22.54 6.50 -11.75
N ILE A 190 21.93 5.54 -11.08
CA ILE A 190 20.61 5.02 -11.40
C ILE A 190 19.60 5.70 -10.49
N VAL A 191 18.60 6.35 -11.08
CA VAL A 191 17.57 7.10 -10.36
C VAL A 191 16.30 6.25 -10.26
N GLY A 192 15.96 5.84 -9.05
CA GLY A 192 14.70 5.15 -8.70
C GLY A 192 13.71 6.14 -8.05
N PRO A 193 12.49 5.68 -7.71
CA PRO A 193 11.47 6.50 -7.03
C PRO A 193 11.95 7.10 -5.70
N LEU A 194 12.72 6.37 -4.91
CA LEU A 194 13.35 6.88 -3.67
C LEU A 194 14.45 7.90 -3.93
N GLY A 195 14.91 7.98 -5.17
CA GLY A 195 15.85 8.97 -5.65
C GLY A 195 15.22 10.15 -6.39
N ILE A 196 13.91 10.22 -6.49
CA ILE A 196 13.20 11.37 -7.08
C ILE A 196 13.47 12.59 -6.19
N GLY A 197 14.05 13.64 -6.77
CA GLY A 197 14.56 14.79 -6.04
C GLY A 197 16.06 14.72 -5.74
N LEU A 198 16.78 13.77 -6.31
CA LEU A 198 18.24 13.65 -6.26
C LEU A 198 18.98 14.76 -7.06
N ASP A 199 18.35 15.93 -7.22
CA ASP A 199 19.16 17.12 -7.53
C ASP A 199 20.23 17.35 -6.45
N SER A 200 20.06 16.76 -5.25
CA SER A 200 21.07 16.79 -4.20
C SER A 200 20.97 15.59 -3.23
N CYS A 201 22.07 14.87 -3.04
CA CYS A 201 22.25 13.87 -1.98
C CYS A 201 23.13 14.44 -0.87
N THR A 202 22.68 14.36 0.36
CA THR A 202 23.44 14.82 1.53
C THR A 202 24.04 13.64 2.26
N PHE A 203 25.35 13.73 2.49
CA PHE A 203 26.16 12.74 3.18
C PHE A 203 26.80 13.33 4.42
N GLN A 204 27.00 12.52 5.44
CA GLN A 204 27.61 12.91 6.70
C GLN A 204 28.72 11.92 7.07
N ARG A 205 29.89 12.45 7.47
CA ARG A 205 31.01 11.67 7.98
C ARG A 205 31.82 12.52 8.96
N ASN A 206 32.03 12.03 10.17
CA ASN A 206 32.85 12.68 11.21
C ASN A 206 32.46 14.15 11.44
N GLY A 207 31.16 14.46 11.49
CA GLY A 207 30.66 15.82 11.68
C GLY A 207 30.72 16.72 10.44
N ARG A 208 31.28 16.23 9.34
CA ARG A 208 31.29 16.95 8.06
C ARG A 208 30.06 16.54 7.26
N THR A 209 29.34 17.53 6.75
CA THR A 209 28.20 17.34 5.84
C THR A 209 28.60 17.78 4.43
N THR A 210 28.33 16.95 3.45
CA THR A 210 28.60 17.21 2.04
C THR A 210 27.32 16.94 1.24
N THR A 211 26.93 17.89 0.39
CA THR A 211 25.78 17.74 -0.51
C THR A 211 26.28 17.76 -1.95
N VAL A 212 25.93 16.72 -2.70
CA VAL A 212 26.34 16.59 -4.11
C VAL A 212 25.12 16.45 -5.01
N ARG A 213 25.21 17.01 -6.20
CA ARG A 213 24.24 16.77 -7.26
C ARG A 213 24.70 15.60 -8.09
N VAL A 214 23.81 14.65 -8.31
CA VAL A 214 24.06 13.49 -9.16
C VAL A 214 23.07 13.47 -10.31
N GLN A 215 23.55 13.11 -11.50
CA GLN A 215 22.69 12.94 -12.67
C GLN A 215 22.76 11.49 -13.13
N GLY A 216 21.60 10.92 -13.45
CA GLY A 216 21.50 9.56 -13.93
C GLY A 216 21.15 9.49 -15.41
N ARG A 217 21.76 8.55 -16.13
CA ARG A 217 21.36 8.20 -17.51
C ARG A 217 20.21 7.19 -17.55
N LEU A 218 19.94 6.54 -16.43
CA LEU A 218 18.86 5.58 -16.27
C LEU A 218 17.95 6.02 -15.14
N THR A 219 16.66 6.16 -15.47
CA THR A 219 15.61 6.41 -14.50
C THR A 219 14.61 5.25 -14.54
N THR A 220 14.16 4.81 -13.38
CA THR A 220 13.15 3.75 -13.24
C THR A 220 12.02 4.20 -12.33
N SER A 221 10.80 3.78 -12.63
CA SER A 221 9.61 4.06 -11.81
C SER A 221 9.42 3.08 -10.65
N ALA A 222 10.31 2.08 -10.52
CA ALA A 222 10.28 1.08 -9.45
C ALA A 222 11.66 0.98 -8.78
N ASN A 223 11.69 0.96 -7.44
CA ASN A 223 12.94 0.81 -6.68
C ASN A 223 13.64 -0.52 -6.97
N GLN A 224 12.86 -1.59 -7.11
CA GLN A 224 13.39 -2.90 -7.51
C GLN A 224 14.09 -2.83 -8.89
N GLY A 225 13.61 -1.97 -9.80
CA GLY A 225 14.26 -1.69 -11.07
C GLY A 225 15.64 -1.05 -10.89
N ALA A 226 15.82 -0.15 -9.91
CA ALA A 226 17.12 0.45 -9.60
C ALA A 226 18.10 -0.60 -9.06
N THR A 227 17.65 -1.49 -8.16
CA THR A 227 18.46 -2.61 -7.65
C THR A 227 18.88 -3.55 -8.79
N ALA A 228 17.95 -3.95 -9.65
CA ALA A 228 18.24 -4.81 -10.80
C ALA A 228 19.23 -4.17 -11.79
N ALA A 229 19.12 -2.87 -12.04
CA ALA A 229 20.04 -2.15 -12.90
C ALA A 229 21.47 -2.07 -12.30
N ALA A 230 21.58 -1.92 -10.97
CA ALA A 230 22.87 -1.98 -10.29
C ALA A 230 23.50 -3.37 -10.40
N VAL A 231 22.73 -4.44 -10.21
CA VAL A 231 23.15 -5.83 -10.43
C VAL A 231 23.63 -6.05 -11.87
N ALA A 232 22.94 -5.48 -12.85
CA ALA A 232 23.31 -5.51 -14.26
C ALA A 232 24.53 -4.62 -14.61
N SER A 233 25.23 -4.06 -13.61
CA SER A 233 26.42 -3.22 -13.77
C SER A 233 26.20 -1.92 -14.57
N LEU A 234 24.98 -1.37 -14.53
CA LEU A 234 24.63 -0.15 -15.23
C LEU A 234 25.05 1.12 -14.48
N GLY A 235 25.34 1.03 -13.18
CA GLY A 235 25.75 2.18 -12.38
C GLY A 235 25.64 1.96 -10.88
N ILE A 236 25.68 3.07 -10.14
CA ILE A 236 25.47 3.15 -8.71
C ILE A 236 23.98 3.47 -8.46
N ALA A 237 23.29 2.67 -7.68
CA ALA A 237 21.90 2.91 -7.30
C ALA A 237 21.78 3.40 -5.87
N LEU A 238 20.88 4.36 -5.62
CA LEU A 238 20.40 4.70 -4.28
C LEU A 238 19.21 3.83 -3.95
N VAL A 239 19.30 3.05 -2.89
CA VAL A 239 18.28 2.06 -2.50
C VAL A 239 18.07 2.05 -0.98
N CYS A 240 16.94 1.49 -0.56
CA CYS A 240 16.70 1.12 0.82
C CYS A 240 17.37 -0.23 1.14
N LEU A 241 17.93 -0.41 2.34
CA LEU A 241 18.56 -1.66 2.75
C LEU A 241 17.63 -2.87 2.55
N GLY A 242 16.33 -2.77 2.85
CA GLY A 242 15.36 -3.84 2.67
C GLY A 242 15.19 -4.29 1.21
N GLU A 243 15.58 -3.45 0.25
CA GLU A 243 15.46 -3.76 -1.18
C GLU A 243 16.73 -4.36 -1.80
N CYS A 244 17.85 -4.38 -1.06
CA CYS A 244 19.14 -4.89 -1.56
C CYS A 244 19.88 -5.81 -0.58
N ARG A 245 19.29 -6.16 0.55
CA ARG A 245 19.92 -6.98 1.60
C ARG A 245 20.44 -8.31 1.10
N LEU A 246 19.67 -9.00 0.25
CA LEU A 246 20.05 -10.29 -0.32
C LEU A 246 21.24 -10.16 -1.27
N GLU A 247 21.26 -9.14 -2.09
CA GLU A 247 22.35 -8.86 -3.04
C GLU A 247 23.63 -8.45 -2.32
N LEU A 248 23.52 -7.70 -1.21
CA LEU A 248 24.68 -7.40 -0.36
C LEU A 248 25.21 -8.67 0.33
N ALA A 249 24.32 -9.50 0.88
CA ALA A 249 24.69 -10.74 1.57
C ALA A 249 25.36 -11.75 0.62
N SER A 250 24.92 -11.82 -0.63
CA SER A 250 25.49 -12.70 -1.66
C SER A 250 26.76 -12.13 -2.33
N GLY A 251 27.09 -10.87 -2.08
CA GLY A 251 28.19 -10.17 -2.77
C GLY A 251 27.87 -9.77 -4.21
N THR A 252 26.62 -9.94 -4.69
CA THR A 252 26.18 -9.50 -6.02
C THR A 252 26.18 -7.97 -6.13
N LEU A 253 25.93 -7.28 -5.01
CA LEU A 253 26.15 -5.86 -4.83
C LEU A 253 27.11 -5.60 -3.69
N VAL A 254 27.81 -4.48 -3.77
CA VAL A 254 28.67 -3.93 -2.72
C VAL A 254 28.21 -2.52 -2.38
N GLN A 255 28.37 -2.14 -1.11
CA GLN A 255 28.07 -0.78 -0.70
C GLN A 255 29.14 0.18 -1.21
N VAL A 256 28.71 1.31 -1.73
CA VAL A 256 29.52 2.42 -2.19
C VAL A 256 29.46 3.53 -1.14
N LEU A 257 30.59 4.18 -0.86
CA LEU A 257 30.71 5.21 0.18
C LEU A 257 30.22 4.73 1.57
N GLY A 258 30.56 3.51 1.98
CA GLY A 258 30.07 2.89 3.22
C GLY A 258 30.42 3.67 4.50
N ASP A 259 31.50 4.48 4.49
CA ASP A 259 31.87 5.34 5.60
C ASP A 259 31.05 6.63 5.70
N TRP A 260 30.21 6.91 4.70
CA TRP A 260 29.36 8.08 4.63
C TRP A 260 27.92 7.71 4.95
N GLN A 261 27.34 8.39 5.92
CA GLN A 261 25.96 8.19 6.31
C GLN A 261 25.04 9.12 5.52
N MET A 262 23.87 8.59 5.18
CA MET A 262 22.76 9.36 4.62
C MET A 262 21.59 9.32 5.61
N GLU A 263 20.75 10.34 5.58
CA GLU A 263 19.52 10.33 6.36
C GLU A 263 18.66 9.11 5.94
N PRO A 264 18.24 8.27 6.89
CA PRO A 264 17.48 7.07 6.56
C PRO A 264 16.10 7.42 6.00
N PHE A 265 15.51 6.45 5.31
CA PHE A 265 14.11 6.56 4.90
C PHE A 265 13.19 6.21 6.05
N GLU A 266 12.32 7.13 6.44
CA GLU A 266 11.25 6.82 7.38
C GLU A 266 10.14 6.05 6.69
N LEU A 267 9.73 4.91 7.27
CA LEU A 267 8.59 4.11 6.84
C LEU A 267 7.35 4.52 7.63
N HIS A 268 6.31 4.89 6.93
CA HIS A 268 5.03 5.29 7.52
C HIS A 268 3.89 4.37 7.09
N ALA A 269 3.00 4.06 8.04
CA ALA A 269 1.66 3.56 7.76
C ALA A 269 0.71 4.75 7.60
N VAL A 270 0.07 4.85 6.45
CA VAL A 270 -0.86 5.92 6.07
C VAL A 270 -2.27 5.31 6.00
N PHE A 271 -3.22 5.87 6.76
CA PHE A 271 -4.57 5.35 6.86
C PHE A 271 -5.54 6.17 6.02
N ALA A 272 -6.20 5.55 5.04
CA ALA A 272 -7.14 6.23 4.15
C ALA A 272 -8.31 6.90 4.90
N ALA A 273 -8.86 6.22 5.91
CA ALA A 273 -9.94 6.76 6.75
C ALA A 273 -9.42 7.55 7.97
N GLY A 274 -8.14 7.87 8.03
CA GLY A 274 -7.54 8.66 9.11
C GLY A 274 -7.84 8.06 10.50
N ARG A 275 -8.45 8.87 11.38
CA ARG A 275 -8.84 8.43 12.74
C ARG A 275 -9.93 7.37 12.77
N ALA A 276 -10.69 7.19 11.69
CA ALA A 276 -11.72 6.17 11.55
C ALA A 276 -11.19 4.89 10.85
N ALA A 277 -9.86 4.71 10.79
CA ALA A 277 -9.25 3.53 10.18
C ALA A 277 -9.80 2.24 10.79
N LYS A 278 -9.97 1.23 9.95
CA LYS A 278 -10.44 -0.11 10.33
C LYS A 278 -9.57 -0.71 11.44
N PRO A 279 -10.15 -1.49 12.38
CA PRO A 279 -9.38 -2.24 13.38
C PRO A 279 -8.31 -3.13 12.76
N SER A 280 -8.60 -3.79 11.64
CA SER A 280 -7.64 -4.62 10.89
C SER A 280 -6.43 -3.84 10.37
N ALA A 281 -6.65 -2.62 9.86
CA ALA A 281 -5.57 -1.76 9.40
C ALA A 281 -4.65 -1.30 10.55
N ARG A 282 -5.22 -0.99 11.72
CA ARG A 282 -4.46 -0.63 12.92
C ARG A 282 -3.66 -1.81 13.46
N ALA A 283 -4.31 -2.97 13.59
CA ALA A 283 -3.66 -4.19 14.07
C ALA A 283 -2.52 -4.61 13.12
N PHE A 284 -2.71 -4.47 11.82
CA PHE A 284 -1.67 -4.73 10.83
C PHE A 284 -0.48 -3.77 10.99
N ALA A 285 -0.73 -2.48 11.20
CA ALA A 285 0.33 -1.50 11.47
C ALA A 285 1.07 -1.78 12.79
N ASP A 286 0.35 -2.20 13.85
CA ASP A 286 0.94 -2.57 15.15
C ASP A 286 1.82 -3.81 15.01
N TYR A 287 1.33 -4.81 14.28
CA TYR A 287 2.08 -6.03 13.98
C TYR A 287 3.37 -5.72 13.22
N LEU A 288 3.28 -4.97 12.11
CA LEU A 288 4.44 -4.62 11.30
C LEU A 288 5.46 -3.76 12.05
N ALA A 289 5.01 -2.86 12.92
CA ALA A 289 5.93 -2.06 13.76
C ALA A 289 6.82 -2.92 14.67
N THR A 290 6.40 -4.14 15.01
CA THR A 290 7.17 -5.13 15.76
C THR A 290 7.97 -6.04 14.84
N ALA A 291 7.30 -6.65 13.87
CA ALA A 291 7.88 -7.66 12.98
C ALA A 291 8.99 -7.13 12.05
N LEU A 292 9.01 -5.83 11.73
CA LEU A 292 10.07 -5.23 10.89
C LEU A 292 11.36 -4.95 11.66
N ARG A 293 11.34 -5.01 13.01
CA ARG A 293 12.52 -4.80 13.87
C ARG A 293 13.27 -6.10 14.16
N GLU A 294 12.64 -7.24 13.91
CA GLU A 294 13.22 -8.58 14.01
C GLU A 294 13.97 -8.97 12.70
#